data_fb79d2248e39bf2264ae3d97ef2e4ade
#
_entry.id   fb79d2248e39bf2264ae3d97ef2e4ade
#
_cell.length_a   1.000
_cell.length_b   1.000
_cell.length_c   1.000
_cell.angle_alpha   90.00
_cell.angle_beta   90.00
_cell.angle_gamma   90.00
#
_symmetry.space_group_name_H-M   'P 1'
#
loop_
_entity.id
_entity.type
_entity.pdbx_description
1 polymer ?
#
loop_
_entity_poly.entity_id
_entity_poly.type
_entity_poly.pdbx_seq_one_letter_code
_entity_poly.pdbx_strand_id
1 'polypeptide(L)'
;VETLRPQIVFLDVEMPGKTGVEAARVIQDMDPSIIMIFATAHDQYMGDAFEVYAFDYLLKPFKVERVLQTLERARDRLNPEKDEAPLPVPAARPQRASGRLMLHHKDGVSFVSAEDVVLVQREDRATVIYTANGERYVTGDSLSETEARLDPSVFFRCHKSYIINLNYISNITPYGRWTYVVRLKGITQDALITHEKYEELERMFS
;
A
#
# COMPACT_ATOMS: atom_id res chain seq x y z
N VAL A 1 -11.68 16.50 -14.51
CA VAL A 1 -11.14 15.14 -14.57
C VAL A 1 -11.56 14.46 -15.86
N GLU A 2 -12.85 14.34 -16.15
CA GLU A 2 -13.38 13.65 -17.35
C GLU A 2 -12.75 14.10 -18.67
N THR A 3 -12.56 15.40 -18.86
CA THR A 3 -12.04 15.98 -20.11
C THR A 3 -10.52 15.90 -20.22
N LEU A 4 -9.82 16.12 -19.12
CA LEU A 4 -8.34 16.22 -19.11
C LEU A 4 -7.63 14.90 -18.81
N ARG A 5 -8.33 13.95 -18.20
CA ARG A 5 -7.78 12.65 -17.72
C ARG A 5 -6.40 12.80 -17.06
N PRO A 6 -6.29 13.60 -16.00
CA PRO A 6 -5.00 13.84 -15.33
C PRO A 6 -4.54 12.59 -14.61
N GLN A 7 -3.23 12.34 -14.61
CA GLN A 7 -2.63 11.27 -13.84
C GLN A 7 -2.42 11.64 -12.37
N ILE A 8 -2.27 12.94 -12.09
CA ILE A 8 -2.06 13.49 -10.75
C ILE A 8 -3.02 14.66 -10.55
N VAL A 9 -3.67 14.72 -9.39
CA VAL A 9 -4.56 15.81 -8.99
C VAL A 9 -4.13 16.34 -7.64
N PHE A 10 -3.93 17.66 -7.54
CA PHE A 10 -3.79 18.35 -6.27
C PHE A 10 -5.14 18.89 -5.83
N LEU A 11 -5.50 18.64 -4.59
CA LEU A 11 -6.77 19.05 -3.98
C LEU A 11 -6.50 19.89 -2.73
N ASP A 12 -7.12 21.05 -2.64
CA ASP A 12 -7.26 21.70 -1.35
C ASP A 12 -8.45 21.08 -0.60
N VAL A 13 -8.33 20.89 0.70
CA VAL A 13 -9.42 20.36 1.52
C VAL A 13 -10.57 21.36 1.61
N GLU A 14 -10.25 22.64 1.83
CA GLU A 14 -11.24 23.71 1.89
C GLU A 14 -11.41 24.38 0.54
N MET A 15 -12.50 24.03 -0.14
CA MET A 15 -12.90 24.68 -1.38
C MET A 15 -14.36 25.16 -1.31
N PRO A 16 -14.71 26.28 -1.98
CA PRO A 16 -16.09 26.74 -2.03
C PRO A 16 -17.02 25.69 -2.68
N GLY A 17 -18.09 25.35 -2.00
CA GLY A 17 -19.12 24.41 -2.48
C GLY A 17 -18.88 22.98 -2.01
N LYS A 18 -18.00 22.24 -2.66
CA LYS A 18 -17.63 20.85 -2.22
C LYS A 18 -16.28 20.87 -1.55
N THR A 19 -16.13 20.05 -0.51
CA THR A 19 -14.82 19.85 0.13
C THR A 19 -13.88 19.06 -0.79
N GLY A 20 -12.57 19.22 -0.58
CA GLY A 20 -11.58 18.43 -1.31
C GLY A 20 -11.74 16.93 -1.08
N VAL A 21 -12.20 16.53 0.10
CA VAL A 21 -12.48 15.11 0.43
C VAL A 21 -13.65 14.57 -0.38
N GLU A 22 -14.74 15.34 -0.49
CA GLU A 22 -15.87 14.96 -1.36
C GLU A 22 -15.47 14.90 -2.84
N ALA A 23 -14.66 15.85 -3.29
CA ALA A 23 -14.11 15.84 -4.64
C ALA A 23 -13.22 14.61 -4.88
N ALA A 24 -12.37 14.26 -3.91
CA ALA A 24 -11.51 13.10 -3.99
C ALA A 24 -12.29 11.79 -4.09
N ARG A 25 -13.39 11.64 -3.35
CA ARG A 25 -14.28 10.47 -3.45
C ARG A 25 -14.87 10.33 -4.86
N VAL A 26 -15.35 11.44 -5.43
CA VAL A 26 -15.88 11.44 -6.80
C VAL A 26 -14.79 11.09 -7.83
N ILE A 27 -13.59 11.65 -7.69
CA ILE A 27 -12.46 11.34 -8.58
C ILE A 27 -12.07 9.87 -8.47
N GLN A 28 -12.03 9.32 -7.27
CA GLN A 28 -11.71 7.91 -7.02
C GLN A 28 -12.75 6.97 -7.62
N ASP A 29 -14.04 7.36 -7.56
CA ASP A 29 -15.12 6.59 -8.19
C ASP A 29 -15.05 6.64 -9.73
N MET A 30 -14.53 7.72 -10.29
CA MET A 30 -14.39 7.88 -11.75
C MET A 30 -13.17 7.14 -12.29
N ASP A 31 -12.02 7.28 -11.62
CA ASP A 31 -10.77 6.66 -12.02
C ASP A 31 -9.86 6.44 -10.80
N PRO A 32 -9.81 5.21 -10.24
CA PRO A 32 -8.97 4.88 -9.08
C PRO A 32 -7.46 4.96 -9.33
N SER A 33 -7.03 5.06 -10.60
CA SER A 33 -5.62 5.14 -10.97
C SER A 33 -5.04 6.54 -10.77
N ILE A 34 -5.88 7.55 -10.64
CA ILE A 34 -5.46 8.94 -10.44
C ILE A 34 -4.79 9.09 -9.07
N ILE A 35 -3.61 9.66 -9.09
CA ILE A 35 -2.84 9.98 -7.87
C ILE A 35 -3.39 11.28 -7.28
N MET A 36 -3.98 11.19 -6.10
CA MET A 36 -4.53 12.34 -5.39
C MET A 36 -3.57 12.82 -4.30
N ILE A 37 -3.23 14.11 -4.31
CA ILE A 37 -2.36 14.77 -3.35
C ILE A 37 -3.14 15.93 -2.73
N PHE A 38 -3.32 15.92 -1.41
CA PHE A 38 -3.91 17.05 -0.72
C PHE A 38 -2.87 18.13 -0.44
N ALA A 39 -3.23 19.39 -0.69
CA ALA A 39 -2.41 20.56 -0.42
C ALA A 39 -3.26 21.60 0.32
N THR A 40 -3.19 21.64 1.65
CA THR A 40 -4.08 22.45 2.49
C THR A 40 -3.35 23.14 3.63
N ALA A 41 -3.96 24.16 4.22
CA ALA A 41 -3.48 24.86 5.41
C ALA A 41 -3.89 24.16 6.72
N HIS A 42 -4.73 23.14 6.66
CA HIS A 42 -5.37 22.52 7.82
C HIS A 42 -4.88 21.09 8.06
N ASP A 43 -4.24 20.86 9.18
CA ASP A 43 -3.73 19.54 9.61
C ASP A 43 -4.82 18.62 10.17
N GLN A 44 -5.91 19.21 10.67
CA GLN A 44 -7.05 18.49 11.28
C GLN A 44 -7.75 17.53 10.30
N TYR A 45 -7.65 17.76 8.99
CA TYR A 45 -8.25 16.91 7.96
C TYR A 45 -7.32 15.80 7.45
N MET A 46 -6.18 15.62 8.10
CA MET A 46 -5.24 14.54 7.71
C MET A 46 -5.90 13.15 7.84
N GLY A 47 -6.74 12.95 8.86
CA GLY A 47 -7.55 11.73 9.01
C GLY A 47 -8.50 11.49 7.83
N ASP A 48 -9.24 12.50 7.42
CA ASP A 48 -10.20 12.42 6.30
C ASP A 48 -9.50 12.18 4.95
N ALA A 49 -8.28 12.71 4.79
CA ALA A 49 -7.46 12.46 3.60
C ALA A 49 -6.99 10.98 3.53
N PHE A 50 -6.78 10.33 4.67
CA PHE A 50 -6.52 8.89 4.71
C PHE A 50 -7.75 8.08 4.29
N GLU A 51 -8.96 8.51 4.61
CA GLU A 51 -10.20 7.82 4.20
C GLU A 51 -10.40 7.79 2.68
N VAL A 52 -9.89 8.77 1.94
CA VAL A 52 -9.97 8.83 0.47
C VAL A 52 -8.68 8.38 -0.23
N TYR A 53 -7.80 7.67 0.49
CA TYR A 53 -6.55 7.11 -0.06
C TYR A 53 -5.67 8.11 -0.79
N ALA A 54 -5.54 9.30 -0.22
CA ALA A 54 -4.59 10.29 -0.70
C ALA A 54 -3.19 9.67 -0.84
N PHE A 55 -2.54 9.96 -1.93
CA PHE A 55 -1.16 9.52 -2.16
C PHE A 55 -0.18 10.23 -1.22
N ASP A 56 -0.43 11.52 -0.99
CA ASP A 56 0.36 12.35 -0.08
C ASP A 56 -0.48 13.53 0.43
N TYR A 57 0.02 14.15 1.52
CA TYR A 57 -0.59 15.30 2.17
C TYR A 57 0.47 16.39 2.37
N LEU A 58 0.24 17.55 1.79
CA LEU A 58 1.12 18.71 1.85
C LEU A 58 0.48 19.80 2.69
N LEU A 59 1.07 20.10 3.85
CA LEU A 59 0.61 21.18 4.72
C LEU A 59 1.22 22.51 4.28
N LYS A 60 0.37 23.51 3.97
CA LYS A 60 0.80 24.88 3.61
C LYS A 60 1.28 25.63 4.86
N PRO A 61 2.38 26.42 4.78
CA PRO A 61 3.27 26.59 3.63
C PRO A 61 4.24 25.41 3.47
N PHE A 62 4.30 24.83 2.28
CA PHE A 62 5.20 23.72 2.00
C PHE A 62 6.45 24.18 1.23
N LYS A 63 7.58 23.54 1.49
CA LYS A 63 8.84 23.78 0.79
C LYS A 63 8.80 23.13 -0.60
N VAL A 64 9.49 23.73 -1.57
CA VAL A 64 9.59 23.20 -2.95
C VAL A 64 10.16 21.79 -2.95
N GLU A 65 11.16 21.52 -2.10
CA GLU A 65 11.77 20.20 -1.98
C GLU A 65 10.76 19.11 -1.60
N ARG A 66 9.78 19.45 -0.74
CA ARG A 66 8.72 18.52 -0.34
C ARG A 66 7.78 18.19 -1.49
N VAL A 67 7.43 19.20 -2.30
CA VAL A 67 6.61 19.00 -3.52
C VAL A 67 7.35 18.13 -4.53
N LEU A 68 8.63 18.42 -4.77
CA LEU A 68 9.46 17.64 -5.70
C LEU A 68 9.57 16.17 -5.26
N GLN A 69 9.81 15.91 -3.98
CA GLN A 69 9.83 14.54 -3.44
C GLN A 69 8.50 13.80 -3.65
N THR A 70 7.36 14.50 -3.46
CA THR A 70 6.03 13.93 -3.69
C THR A 70 5.82 13.62 -5.17
N LEU A 71 6.22 14.52 -6.07
CA LEU A 71 6.11 14.31 -7.52
C LEU A 71 7.05 13.20 -8.04
N GLU A 72 8.26 13.09 -7.51
CA GLU A 72 9.17 11.97 -7.83
C GLU A 72 8.54 10.63 -7.44
N ARG A 73 7.99 10.52 -6.24
CA ARG A 73 7.26 9.32 -5.78
C ARG A 73 6.04 9.01 -6.66
N ALA A 74 5.29 10.05 -7.07
CA ALA A 74 4.14 9.92 -7.96
C ALA A 74 4.58 9.45 -9.36
N ARG A 75 5.66 10.01 -9.90
CA ARG A 75 6.23 9.60 -11.19
C ARG A 75 6.67 8.13 -11.16
N ASP A 76 7.37 7.71 -10.12
CA ASP A 76 7.85 6.33 -9.97
C ASP A 76 6.68 5.36 -9.88
N ARG A 77 5.56 5.78 -9.29
CA ARG A 77 4.31 5.02 -9.28
C ARG A 77 3.62 4.94 -10.66
N LEU A 78 3.71 5.98 -11.47
CA LEU A 78 3.12 6.02 -12.82
C LEU A 78 3.96 5.27 -13.87
N ASN A 79 5.25 5.03 -13.59
CA ASN A 79 6.18 4.32 -14.45
C ASN A 79 6.75 3.09 -13.75
N PRO A 80 5.96 2.03 -13.56
CA PRO A 80 6.42 0.81 -12.89
C PRO A 80 7.55 0.08 -13.61
N GLU A 81 7.77 0.37 -14.93
CA GLU A 81 8.83 -0.25 -15.73
C GLU A 81 10.25 0.16 -15.32
N LYS A 82 10.44 1.16 -14.47
CA LYS A 82 11.78 1.54 -13.97
C LYS A 82 12.24 0.75 -12.74
N ASP A 83 11.35 0.06 -12.07
CA ASP A 83 11.70 -0.87 -10.98
C ASP A 83 11.98 -2.30 -11.47
N GLU A 84 11.77 -2.57 -12.77
CA GLU A 84 12.15 -3.81 -13.45
C GLU A 84 13.38 -3.62 -14.35
N ALA A 85 14.47 -3.04 -13.84
CA ALA A 85 15.77 -3.41 -14.38
C ALA A 85 16.08 -4.80 -13.82
N PRO A 86 16.17 -5.86 -14.65
CA PRO A 86 16.59 -7.15 -14.14
C PRO A 86 18.05 -6.98 -13.70
N LEU A 87 18.25 -6.87 -12.39
CA LEU A 87 19.57 -7.17 -11.84
C LEU A 87 19.90 -8.60 -12.25
N PRO A 88 21.14 -8.87 -12.71
CA PRO A 88 21.52 -10.20 -13.15
C PRO A 88 21.23 -11.18 -12.01
N VAL A 89 20.36 -12.13 -12.27
CA VAL A 89 19.98 -13.19 -11.33
C VAL A 89 21.26 -13.96 -11.04
N PRO A 90 21.79 -13.97 -9.81
CA PRO A 90 22.77 -14.97 -9.46
C PRO A 90 22.05 -16.31 -9.51
N ALA A 91 22.52 -17.20 -10.38
CA ALA A 91 22.06 -18.57 -10.46
C ALA A 91 22.17 -19.25 -9.08
N ALA A 92 21.18 -20.12 -8.80
CA ALA A 92 21.03 -20.96 -7.62
C ALA A 92 20.46 -20.25 -6.39
N ARG A 93 19.12 -20.24 -6.30
CA ARG A 93 18.41 -20.15 -5.03
C ARG A 93 18.82 -21.32 -4.15
N PRO A 94 19.30 -21.10 -2.92
CA PRO A 94 19.33 -22.17 -1.95
C PRO A 94 17.88 -22.59 -1.70
N GLN A 95 17.61 -23.87 -1.79
CA GLN A 95 16.34 -24.49 -1.44
C GLN A 95 15.87 -23.99 -0.07
N ARG A 96 14.57 -23.75 0.01
CA ARG A 96 13.77 -23.38 1.17
C ARG A 96 14.25 -24.06 2.45
N ALA A 97 15.17 -23.45 3.17
CA ALA A 97 15.48 -23.83 4.53
C ALA A 97 14.44 -23.16 5.43
N SER A 98 13.50 -23.99 5.96
CA SER A 98 12.61 -23.66 7.06
C SER A 98 11.97 -22.27 6.99
N GLY A 99 10.74 -22.16 6.62
CA GLY A 99 9.70 -21.13 6.86
C GLY A 99 10.04 -19.79 7.52
N ARG A 100 11.30 -19.35 7.47
CA ARG A 100 11.78 -18.11 8.07
C ARG A 100 12.18 -17.10 7.02
N LEU A 101 11.71 -15.88 7.21
CA LEU A 101 12.11 -14.70 6.45
C LEU A 101 13.33 -14.07 7.11
N MET A 102 14.37 -13.81 6.35
CA MET A 102 15.52 -13.00 6.78
C MET A 102 15.28 -11.57 6.34
N LEU A 103 15.18 -10.66 7.28
CA LEU A 103 14.86 -9.24 7.06
C LEU A 103 16.09 -8.38 7.36
N HIS A 104 16.49 -7.59 6.40
CA HIS A 104 17.61 -6.66 6.56
C HIS A 104 17.09 -5.30 7.04
N HIS A 105 17.70 -4.76 8.09
CA HIS A 105 17.45 -3.42 8.61
C HIS A 105 18.76 -2.73 8.99
N LYS A 106 18.69 -1.44 9.32
CA LYS A 106 19.88 -0.62 9.56
C LYS A 106 20.81 -1.17 10.66
N ASP A 107 20.24 -1.86 11.64
CA ASP A 107 20.94 -2.34 12.83
C ASP A 107 21.30 -3.83 12.75
N GLY A 108 21.06 -4.48 11.59
CA GLY A 108 21.39 -5.90 11.41
C GLY A 108 20.35 -6.70 10.64
N VAL A 109 20.12 -7.93 11.08
CA VAL A 109 19.23 -8.90 10.43
C VAL A 109 18.30 -9.53 11.47
N SER A 110 17.00 -9.55 11.16
CA SER A 110 15.99 -10.29 11.95
C SER A 110 15.53 -11.53 11.19
N PHE A 111 15.20 -12.58 11.93
CA PHE A 111 14.59 -13.78 11.39
C PHE A 111 13.16 -13.91 11.92
N VAL A 112 12.20 -13.91 11.01
CA VAL A 112 10.78 -13.99 11.32
C VAL A 112 10.23 -15.28 10.74
N SER A 113 9.45 -16.04 11.52
CA SER A 113 8.73 -17.20 10.98
C SER A 113 7.66 -16.73 10.01
N ALA A 114 7.63 -17.29 8.80
CA ALA A 114 6.61 -16.95 7.83
C ALA A 114 5.19 -17.29 8.32
N GLU A 115 5.07 -18.29 9.19
CA GLU A 115 3.78 -18.68 9.79
C GLU A 115 3.21 -17.60 10.71
N ASP A 116 4.08 -16.79 11.34
CA ASP A 116 3.68 -15.72 12.23
C ASP A 116 3.32 -14.44 11.47
N VAL A 117 3.72 -14.32 10.20
CA VAL A 117 3.42 -13.12 9.38
C VAL A 117 1.93 -13.05 9.06
N VAL A 118 1.30 -11.95 9.43
CA VAL A 118 -0.12 -11.67 9.21
C VAL A 118 -0.32 -10.69 8.06
N LEU A 119 0.46 -9.61 8.05
CA LEU A 119 0.35 -8.52 7.08
C LEU A 119 1.74 -8.01 6.70
N VAL A 120 1.96 -7.78 5.42
CA VAL A 120 3.09 -7.01 4.92
C VAL A 120 2.53 -5.76 4.24
N GLN A 121 3.00 -4.62 4.70
CA GLN A 121 2.48 -3.32 4.29
C GLN A 121 3.60 -2.39 3.85
N ARG A 122 3.35 -1.62 2.80
CA ARG A 122 4.22 -0.50 2.43
C ARG A 122 3.86 0.72 3.24
N GLU A 123 4.76 1.16 4.12
CA GLU A 123 4.66 2.40 4.87
C GLU A 123 5.77 3.35 4.42
N ASP A 124 5.40 4.50 3.87
CA ASP A 124 6.34 5.48 3.31
C ASP A 124 7.37 4.85 2.35
N ARG A 125 8.63 4.74 2.79
CA ARG A 125 9.74 4.16 2.02
C ARG A 125 10.18 2.79 2.51
N ALA A 126 9.49 2.22 3.50
CA ALA A 126 9.84 0.95 4.11
C ALA A 126 8.74 -0.10 3.92
N THR A 127 9.12 -1.34 3.90
CA THR A 127 8.20 -2.46 4.02
C THR A 127 8.11 -2.85 5.49
N VAL A 128 6.90 -2.92 6.00
CA VAL A 128 6.60 -3.24 7.40
C VAL A 128 5.87 -4.58 7.45
N ILE A 129 6.33 -5.46 8.32
CA ILE A 129 5.77 -6.78 8.53
C ILE A 129 5.16 -6.84 9.92
N TYR A 130 3.89 -7.19 10.00
CA TYR A 130 3.13 -7.40 11.22
C TYR A 130 2.93 -8.88 11.47
N THR A 131 3.14 -9.30 12.70
CA THR A 131 3.09 -10.70 13.10
C THR A 131 1.98 -10.96 14.11
N ALA A 132 1.54 -12.20 14.20
CA ALA A 132 0.45 -12.62 15.09
C ALA A 132 0.77 -12.45 16.59
N ASN A 133 2.05 -12.44 16.94
CA ASN A 133 2.51 -12.17 18.32
C ASN A 133 2.62 -10.67 18.64
N GLY A 134 2.17 -9.79 17.72
CA GLY A 134 2.16 -8.34 17.91
C GLY A 134 3.49 -7.65 17.61
N GLU A 135 4.49 -8.35 17.11
CA GLU A 135 5.76 -7.74 16.70
C GLU A 135 5.62 -7.04 15.35
N ARG A 136 6.41 -5.99 15.18
CA ARG A 136 6.48 -5.18 13.97
C ARG A 136 7.94 -5.11 13.50
N TYR A 137 8.19 -5.55 12.29
CA TYR A 137 9.50 -5.51 11.67
C TYR A 137 9.51 -4.54 10.50
N VAL A 138 10.60 -3.80 10.34
CA VAL A 138 10.81 -2.85 9.24
C VAL A 138 11.99 -3.34 8.41
N THR A 139 11.81 -3.49 7.11
CA THR A 139 12.88 -3.86 6.18
C THR A 139 13.03 -2.84 5.07
N GLY A 140 14.25 -2.75 4.50
CA GLY A 140 14.54 -1.97 3.31
C GLY A 140 14.09 -2.66 2.01
N ASP A 141 13.74 -3.94 2.08
CA ASP A 141 13.28 -4.70 0.91
C ASP A 141 11.98 -4.10 0.35
N SER A 142 11.82 -4.16 -0.95
CA SER A 142 10.55 -3.80 -1.60
C SER A 142 9.45 -4.82 -1.26
N LEU A 143 8.19 -4.41 -1.46
CA LEU A 143 7.07 -5.31 -1.25
C LEU A 143 7.13 -6.53 -2.20
N SER A 144 7.59 -6.33 -3.44
CA SER A 144 7.74 -7.40 -4.43
C SER A 144 8.86 -8.38 -4.09
N GLU A 145 9.99 -7.90 -3.56
CA GLU A 145 11.07 -8.76 -3.06
C GLU A 145 10.62 -9.58 -1.85
N THR A 146 9.84 -8.98 -0.96
CA THR A 146 9.25 -9.68 0.19
C THR A 146 8.24 -10.73 -0.28
N GLU A 147 7.36 -10.37 -1.23
CA GLU A 147 6.37 -11.28 -1.83
C GLU A 147 7.03 -12.52 -2.46
N ALA A 148 8.13 -12.34 -3.21
CA ALA A 148 8.85 -13.44 -3.85
C ALA A 148 9.42 -14.49 -2.86
N ARG A 149 9.53 -14.14 -1.59
CA ARG A 149 10.01 -15.02 -0.51
C ARG A 149 8.90 -15.66 0.31
N LEU A 150 7.66 -15.21 0.12
CA LEU A 150 6.47 -15.74 0.76
C LEU A 150 5.86 -16.89 -0.06
N ASP A 151 5.14 -17.78 0.59
CA ASP A 151 4.42 -18.86 -0.09
C ASP A 151 3.15 -18.32 -0.74
N PRO A 152 3.01 -18.36 -2.08
CA PRO A 152 1.85 -17.82 -2.78
C PRO A 152 0.54 -18.58 -2.49
N SER A 153 0.60 -19.77 -1.87
CA SER A 153 -0.59 -20.50 -1.43
C SER A 153 -1.14 -19.98 -0.09
N VAL A 154 -0.34 -19.21 0.64
CA VAL A 154 -0.67 -18.67 1.97
C VAL A 154 -0.77 -17.14 1.93
N PHE A 155 0.03 -16.50 1.10
CA PHE A 155 0.10 -15.04 1.02
C PHE A 155 -0.44 -14.53 -0.29
N PHE A 156 -1.28 -13.51 -0.19
CA PHE A 156 -1.96 -12.93 -1.33
C PHE A 156 -1.69 -11.42 -1.42
N ARG A 157 -1.20 -10.98 -2.59
CA ARG A 157 -1.04 -9.56 -2.90
C ARG A 157 -2.38 -8.94 -3.22
N CYS A 158 -3.06 -8.41 -2.23
CA CYS A 158 -4.41 -7.85 -2.37
C CYS A 158 -4.43 -6.38 -2.85
N HIS A 159 -3.29 -5.70 -2.75
CA HIS A 159 -3.13 -4.32 -3.20
C HIS A 159 -1.65 -4.03 -3.49
N LYS A 160 -1.36 -2.95 -4.24
CA LYS A 160 0.02 -2.51 -4.47
C LYS A 160 0.83 -2.27 -3.20
N SER A 161 0.16 -1.97 -2.09
CA SER A 161 0.77 -1.66 -0.79
C SER A 161 0.55 -2.73 0.27
N TYR A 162 -0.17 -3.81 -0.04
CA TYR A 162 -0.53 -4.83 0.95
C TYR A 162 -0.39 -6.26 0.42
N ILE A 163 0.24 -7.10 1.25
CA ILE A 163 0.21 -8.57 1.11
C ILE A 163 -0.37 -9.11 2.41
N ILE A 164 -1.40 -9.92 2.32
CA ILE A 164 -2.11 -10.52 3.47
C ILE A 164 -1.84 -12.02 3.55
N ASN A 165 -1.85 -12.53 4.76
CA ASN A 165 -1.87 -13.97 5.00
C ASN A 165 -3.32 -14.45 5.03
N LEU A 166 -3.68 -15.33 4.11
CA LEU A 166 -5.04 -15.83 3.91
C LEU A 166 -5.60 -16.53 5.16
N ASN A 167 -4.75 -17.17 5.96
CA ASN A 167 -5.14 -17.86 7.18
C ASN A 167 -5.59 -16.91 8.31
N TYR A 168 -5.21 -15.64 8.21
CA TYR A 168 -5.53 -14.64 9.23
C TYR A 168 -6.70 -13.73 8.84
N ILE A 169 -7.29 -13.89 7.65
CA ILE A 169 -8.48 -13.13 7.29
C ILE A 169 -9.61 -13.44 8.28
N SER A 170 -10.16 -12.40 8.90
CA SER A 170 -11.33 -12.51 9.78
C SER A 170 -12.62 -12.06 9.10
N ASN A 171 -12.53 -10.99 8.31
CA ASN A 171 -13.67 -10.40 7.64
C ASN A 171 -13.22 -9.52 6.47
N ILE A 172 -14.05 -9.43 5.44
CA ILE A 172 -13.88 -8.50 4.32
C ILE A 172 -15.18 -7.72 4.20
N THR A 173 -15.11 -6.40 4.30
CA THR A 173 -16.28 -5.52 4.23
C THR A 173 -16.12 -4.52 3.09
N PRO A 174 -17.20 -4.18 2.38
CA PRO A 174 -17.16 -3.13 1.37
C PRO A 174 -16.68 -1.81 1.95
N TYR A 175 -15.79 -1.14 1.22
CA TYR A 175 -15.29 0.18 1.54
C TYR A 175 -15.31 1.03 0.27
N GLY A 176 -16.45 1.65 -0.01
CA GLY A 176 -16.69 2.34 -1.27
C GLY A 176 -17.04 1.40 -2.43
N ARG A 177 -16.97 1.93 -3.66
CA ARG A 177 -17.51 1.25 -4.85
C ARG A 177 -16.60 0.14 -5.39
N TRP A 178 -15.28 0.29 -5.23
CA TRP A 178 -14.28 -0.56 -5.89
C TRP A 178 -13.19 -1.08 -4.94
N THR A 179 -13.42 -0.97 -3.64
CA THR A 179 -12.43 -1.33 -2.62
C THR A 179 -13.13 -1.97 -1.43
N TYR A 180 -12.44 -2.89 -0.78
CA TYR A 180 -12.89 -3.53 0.44
C TYR A 180 -11.81 -3.42 1.50
N VAL A 181 -12.20 -3.44 2.77
CA VAL A 181 -11.30 -3.55 3.91
C VAL A 181 -11.22 -5.01 4.33
N VAL A 182 -10.01 -5.50 4.44
CA VAL A 182 -9.71 -6.84 4.96
C VAL A 182 -9.26 -6.69 6.40
N ARG A 183 -10.04 -7.22 7.33
CA ARG A 183 -9.68 -7.33 8.73
C ARG A 183 -8.96 -8.61 9.00
N LEU A 184 -7.89 -8.53 9.79
CA LEU A 184 -6.99 -9.63 10.08
C LEU A 184 -7.03 -9.97 11.57
N LYS A 185 -6.93 -11.26 11.89
CA LYS A 185 -6.86 -11.75 13.27
C LYS A 185 -5.50 -11.44 13.88
N GLY A 186 -5.47 -11.08 15.16
CA GLY A 186 -4.23 -10.92 15.93
C GLY A 186 -3.52 -9.58 15.79
N ILE A 187 -3.98 -8.71 14.88
CA ILE A 187 -3.44 -7.36 14.69
C ILE A 187 -4.58 -6.32 14.61
N THR A 188 -4.24 -5.06 14.81
CA THR A 188 -5.20 -3.93 14.71
C THR A 188 -5.20 -3.27 13.33
N GLN A 189 -4.22 -3.58 12.51
CA GLN A 189 -4.06 -3.03 11.17
C GLN A 189 -5.01 -3.74 10.21
N ASP A 190 -5.67 -2.94 9.38
CA ASP A 190 -6.49 -3.41 8.28
C ASP A 190 -5.72 -3.31 6.96
N ALA A 191 -6.04 -4.17 6.01
CA ALA A 191 -5.52 -4.08 4.66
C ALA A 191 -6.62 -3.68 3.69
N LEU A 192 -6.23 -3.14 2.54
CA LEU A 192 -7.13 -2.84 1.45
C LEU A 192 -7.00 -3.88 0.35
N ILE A 193 -8.13 -4.23 -0.24
CA ILE A 193 -8.20 -5.06 -1.42
C ILE A 193 -9.01 -4.36 -2.49
N THR A 194 -8.48 -4.31 -3.73
CA THR A 194 -9.23 -3.78 -4.87
C THR A 194 -10.33 -4.75 -5.28
N HIS A 195 -11.35 -4.27 -5.98
CA HIS A 195 -12.45 -5.11 -6.47
C HIS A 195 -11.96 -6.27 -7.35
N GLU A 196 -11.05 -6.00 -8.25
CA GLU A 196 -10.42 -7.02 -9.11
C GLU A 196 -9.74 -8.13 -8.27
N LYS A 197 -8.96 -7.72 -7.26
CA LYS A 197 -8.27 -8.65 -6.37
C LYS A 197 -9.23 -9.37 -5.41
N TYR A 198 -10.34 -8.74 -5.07
CA TYR A 198 -11.40 -9.39 -4.31
C TYR A 198 -12.07 -10.50 -5.13
N GLU A 199 -12.39 -10.28 -6.40
CA GLU A 199 -12.91 -11.33 -7.29
C GLU A 199 -11.90 -12.47 -7.51
N GLU A 200 -10.60 -12.15 -7.59
CA GLU A 200 -9.54 -13.15 -7.65
C GLU A 200 -9.53 -14.02 -6.38
N LEU A 201 -9.62 -13.36 -5.22
CA LEU A 201 -9.68 -14.03 -3.92
C LEU A 201 -10.93 -14.92 -3.79
N GLU A 202 -12.10 -14.43 -4.18
CA GLU A 202 -13.35 -15.24 -4.17
C GLU A 202 -13.19 -16.53 -4.99
N ARG A 203 -12.58 -16.44 -6.17
CA ARG A 203 -12.32 -17.62 -7.03
C ARG A 203 -11.35 -18.63 -6.39
N MET A 204 -10.47 -18.21 -5.49
CA MET A 204 -9.57 -19.12 -4.77
C MET A 204 -10.29 -19.93 -3.69
N PHE A 205 -11.44 -19.44 -3.19
CA PHE A 205 -12.23 -20.09 -2.12
C PHE A 205 -13.54 -20.70 -2.62
N SER A 206 -13.85 -20.59 -3.92
CA SER A 206 -15.00 -21.20 -4.57
C SER A 206 -14.62 -22.52 -5.21
#